data_17c091dcc5bd6800256d7daaac7ee87f
#
_entry.id   17c091dcc5bd6800256d7daaac7ee87f
#
_cell.length_a   1.000
_cell.length_b   1.000
_cell.length_c   1.000
_cell.angle_alpha   90.00
_cell.angle_beta   90.00
_cell.angle_gamma   90.00
#
_symmetry.space_group_name_H-M   'P 1'
#
loop_
_entity.id
_entity.type
_entity.pdbx_description
1 polymer ?
#
loop_
_entity_poly.entity_id
_entity_poly.type
_entity_poly.pdbx_seq_one_letter_code
_entity_poly.pdbx_strand_id
1 'polypeptide(L)'
;MSLLTSSLISLGTYLTVEIIRYQKHLKNLEKIKNRIHVNGTRGKSSTTRLIYQGLKANPENIVVAKTTGTVPRFIFPDGKELPVARPGKPNIIEQLRMVEIAAKLGANFFVTECMAITPEYIKVFEEKIMKSNVGVITNVREDHLDVMGPTLFDVARNLCLSIPKNGVLFTCEEKFFDIIKEECEKRKTQIFFVDSSWVNEEILKKFSYIEHKENVAIACSVCEYFGIKKEDALKSMYNVNPDPGVLERYLIEERGKKIEFYSAFAANDPESTSILWQNFSKDKKIKVVLFVLRSDRAQRTESFLKFLGEKIKGDYYIICGEHSFIVKNNLIKKGVEKERIITFKNPKPEEVFDRVLEIGEEIICMGIGNIVGLGNKIREIFKSKRIL
;
A
#
# COMPACT_ATOMS: atom_id res chain seq x y z
N MET A 1 -15.19 41.04 -32.98
CA MET A 1 -15.91 40.20 -32.02
C MET A 1 -15.59 40.74 -30.62
N SER A 2 -16.60 41.02 -29.80
CA SER A 2 -16.33 41.59 -28.47
C SER A 2 -15.61 40.58 -27.56
N LEU A 3 -14.85 41.03 -26.60
CA LEU A 3 -14.15 40.16 -25.63
C LEU A 3 -15.14 39.22 -24.90
N LEU A 4 -16.31 39.73 -24.60
CA LEU A 4 -17.42 38.97 -24.00
C LEU A 4 -17.88 37.81 -24.90
N THR A 5 -18.08 38.08 -26.20
CA THR A 5 -18.49 37.04 -27.16
C THR A 5 -17.45 35.94 -27.28
N SER A 6 -16.14 36.31 -27.35
CA SER A 6 -15.04 35.34 -27.38
C SER A 6 -14.98 34.48 -26.12
N SER A 7 -15.13 35.09 -24.93
CA SER A 7 -15.15 34.40 -23.64
C SER A 7 -16.33 33.42 -23.54
N LEU A 8 -17.53 33.79 -23.98
CA LEU A 8 -18.70 32.94 -23.97
C LEU A 8 -18.54 31.72 -24.92
N ILE A 9 -17.96 31.94 -26.12
CA ILE A 9 -17.68 30.87 -27.07
C ILE A 9 -16.66 29.91 -26.46
N SER A 10 -15.56 30.41 -25.88
CA SER A 10 -14.54 29.60 -25.23
C SER A 10 -15.11 28.77 -24.09
N LEU A 11 -15.92 29.38 -23.23
CA LEU A 11 -16.61 28.68 -22.13
C LEU A 11 -17.56 27.59 -22.65
N GLY A 12 -18.38 27.90 -23.67
CA GLY A 12 -19.29 26.96 -24.30
C GLY A 12 -18.55 25.76 -24.93
N THR A 13 -17.44 26.03 -25.62
CA THR A 13 -16.58 24.99 -26.18
C THR A 13 -15.97 24.12 -25.08
N TYR A 14 -15.45 24.74 -24.02
CA TYR A 14 -14.89 23.99 -22.89
C TYR A 14 -15.94 23.07 -22.24
N LEU A 15 -17.12 23.61 -21.92
CA LEU A 15 -18.19 22.81 -21.33
C LEU A 15 -18.63 21.66 -22.23
N THR A 16 -18.74 21.90 -23.53
CA THR A 16 -19.10 20.87 -24.50
C THR A 16 -18.06 19.73 -24.51
N VAL A 17 -16.76 20.07 -24.52
CA VAL A 17 -15.67 19.08 -24.48
C VAL A 17 -15.73 18.26 -23.17
N GLU A 18 -15.97 18.91 -22.03
CA GLU A 18 -16.05 18.20 -20.74
C GLU A 18 -17.30 17.30 -20.66
N ILE A 19 -18.44 17.72 -21.22
CA ILE A 19 -19.63 16.85 -21.34
C ILE A 19 -19.31 15.62 -22.19
N ILE A 20 -18.68 15.79 -23.35
CA ILE A 20 -18.30 14.68 -24.23
C ILE A 20 -17.34 13.72 -23.52
N ARG A 21 -16.34 14.25 -22.81
CA ARG A 21 -15.40 13.46 -22.00
C ARG A 21 -16.11 12.64 -20.93
N TYR A 22 -17.05 13.27 -20.22
CA TYR A 22 -17.82 12.58 -19.19
C TYR A 22 -18.74 11.51 -19.77
N GLN A 23 -19.42 11.77 -20.91
CA GLN A 23 -20.21 10.76 -21.60
C GLN A 23 -19.35 9.56 -22.07
N LYS A 24 -18.15 9.82 -22.58
CA LYS A 24 -17.18 8.78 -22.91
C LYS A 24 -16.79 7.96 -21.68
N HIS A 25 -16.58 8.63 -20.56
CA HIS A 25 -16.27 7.96 -19.30
C HIS A 25 -17.40 7.03 -18.85
N LEU A 26 -18.66 7.49 -18.89
CA LEU A 26 -19.82 6.65 -18.58
C LEU A 26 -19.90 5.41 -19.46
N LYS A 27 -19.69 5.55 -20.78
CA LYS A 27 -19.63 4.43 -21.70
C LYS A 27 -18.47 3.44 -21.38
N ASN A 28 -17.35 3.94 -20.87
CA ASN A 28 -16.26 3.08 -20.43
C ASN A 28 -16.62 2.31 -19.14
N LEU A 29 -17.33 2.95 -18.20
CA LEU A 29 -17.83 2.28 -17.00
C LEU A 29 -18.82 1.13 -17.30
N GLU A 30 -19.69 1.34 -18.28
CA GLU A 30 -20.67 0.31 -18.72
C GLU A 30 -19.98 -0.95 -19.26
N LYS A 31 -18.80 -0.83 -19.84
CA LYS A 31 -18.00 -1.98 -20.33
C LYS A 31 -17.40 -2.79 -19.19
N ILE A 32 -17.22 -2.21 -18.00
CA ILE A 32 -16.61 -2.86 -16.84
C ILE A 32 -17.74 -3.30 -15.90
N LYS A 33 -18.13 -4.56 -16.01
CA LYS A 33 -19.28 -5.10 -15.26
C LYS A 33 -19.12 -4.98 -13.75
N ASN A 34 -17.93 -5.29 -13.23
CA ASN A 34 -17.66 -5.35 -11.79
C ASN A 34 -16.60 -4.31 -11.42
N ARG A 35 -16.99 -3.32 -10.66
CA ARG A 35 -16.15 -2.22 -10.19
C ARG A 35 -16.08 -2.27 -8.67
N ILE A 36 -14.89 -2.58 -8.16
CA ILE A 36 -14.64 -2.79 -6.72
C ILE A 36 -13.83 -1.60 -6.20
N HIS A 37 -14.38 -0.87 -5.24
CA HIS A 37 -13.75 0.28 -4.61
C HIS A 37 -13.30 -0.07 -3.19
N VAL A 38 -12.00 -0.08 -2.96
CA VAL A 38 -11.39 -0.42 -1.67
C VAL A 38 -10.96 0.85 -0.95
N ASN A 39 -11.57 1.11 0.21
CA ASN A 39 -11.25 2.22 1.09
C ASN A 39 -10.98 1.72 2.52
N GLY A 40 -10.63 2.65 3.41
CA GLY A 40 -10.25 2.40 4.81
C GLY A 40 -8.96 3.14 5.17
N THR A 41 -8.53 3.07 6.40
CA THR A 41 -7.30 3.77 6.83
C THR A 41 -6.05 2.96 6.51
N ARG A 42 -6.02 1.68 6.80
CA ARG A 42 -4.87 0.78 6.56
C ARG A 42 -5.27 -0.45 5.76
N GLY A 43 -4.31 -1.06 5.06
CA GLY A 43 -4.53 -2.31 4.32
C GLY A 43 -5.17 -2.15 2.94
N LYS A 44 -5.52 -0.96 2.48
CA LYS A 44 -6.16 -0.72 1.18
C LYS A 44 -5.43 -1.36 0.00
N SER A 45 -4.13 -1.07 -0.14
CA SER A 45 -3.31 -1.60 -1.26
C SER A 45 -3.20 -3.12 -1.19
N SER A 46 -2.95 -3.70 0.00
CA SER A 46 -2.90 -5.15 0.20
C SER A 46 -4.23 -5.80 -0.17
N THR A 47 -5.34 -5.31 0.38
CA THR A 47 -6.68 -5.85 0.07
C THR A 47 -7.01 -5.74 -1.42
N THR A 48 -6.66 -4.61 -2.07
CA THR A 48 -6.84 -4.42 -3.52
C THR A 48 -6.09 -5.48 -4.31
N ARG A 49 -4.83 -5.76 -3.94
CA ARG A 49 -3.99 -6.78 -4.59
C ARG A 49 -4.47 -8.20 -4.33
N LEU A 50 -4.91 -8.49 -3.10
CA LEU A 50 -5.48 -9.79 -2.74
C LEU A 50 -6.76 -10.07 -3.53
N ILE A 51 -7.69 -9.10 -3.61
CA ILE A 51 -8.92 -9.24 -4.40
C ILE A 51 -8.58 -9.44 -5.88
N TYR A 52 -7.68 -8.61 -6.44
CA TYR A 52 -7.22 -8.77 -7.82
C TYR A 52 -6.70 -10.17 -8.08
N GLN A 53 -5.81 -10.67 -7.23
CA GLN A 53 -5.20 -11.97 -7.43
C GLN A 53 -6.18 -13.11 -7.17
N GLY A 54 -7.05 -13.00 -6.17
CA GLY A 54 -8.08 -14.00 -5.88
C GLY A 54 -9.10 -14.14 -7.01
N LEU A 55 -9.53 -13.03 -7.61
CA LEU A 55 -10.45 -13.05 -8.77
C LEU A 55 -9.84 -13.74 -10.00
N LYS A 56 -8.53 -13.73 -10.16
CA LYS A 56 -7.81 -14.44 -11.22
C LYS A 56 -7.78 -15.95 -11.07
N ALA A 57 -8.24 -16.51 -9.94
CA ALA A 57 -8.43 -17.94 -9.79
C ALA A 57 -9.43 -18.50 -10.84
N ASN A 58 -10.37 -17.68 -11.30
CA ASN A 58 -11.17 -17.99 -12.48
C ASN A 58 -10.48 -17.41 -13.73
N PRO A 59 -10.00 -18.26 -14.68
CA PRO A 59 -9.27 -17.81 -15.86
C PRO A 59 -10.10 -17.00 -16.86
N GLU A 60 -11.44 -17.05 -16.77
CA GLU A 60 -12.33 -16.23 -17.61
C GLU A 60 -12.38 -14.76 -17.16
N ASN A 61 -11.87 -14.47 -15.95
CA ASN A 61 -11.87 -13.13 -15.41
C ASN A 61 -10.71 -12.31 -16.00
N ILE A 62 -11.05 -11.23 -16.67
CA ILE A 62 -10.10 -10.19 -17.09
C ILE A 62 -10.09 -9.13 -15.98
N VAL A 63 -9.16 -9.30 -15.04
CA VAL A 63 -9.06 -8.44 -13.85
C VAL A 63 -7.95 -7.42 -14.04
N VAL A 64 -8.24 -6.16 -13.76
CA VAL A 64 -7.23 -5.11 -13.61
C VAL A 64 -7.35 -4.48 -12.23
N ALA A 65 -6.23 -3.97 -11.71
CA ALA A 65 -6.27 -3.27 -10.44
C ALA A 65 -5.45 -1.98 -10.46
N LYS A 66 -5.75 -1.08 -9.52
CA LYS A 66 -4.99 0.14 -9.31
C LYS A 66 -4.77 0.37 -7.81
N THR A 67 -3.52 0.43 -7.39
CA THR A 67 -3.12 0.80 -6.03
C THR A 67 -2.59 2.23 -5.96
N THR A 68 -2.62 2.81 -4.76
CA THR A 68 -2.22 4.21 -4.54
C THR A 68 -1.08 4.37 -3.55
N GLY A 69 -0.62 3.28 -2.93
CA GLY A 69 0.40 3.24 -1.89
C GLY A 69 1.65 4.11 -2.16
N THR A 70 2.79 3.74 -1.63
CA THR A 70 4.04 4.51 -1.74
C THR A 70 4.44 4.79 -3.21
N VAL A 71 4.17 3.83 -4.11
CA VAL A 71 4.33 3.97 -5.56
C VAL A 71 3.04 3.49 -6.22
N PRO A 72 2.20 4.40 -6.74
CA PRO A 72 0.96 4.02 -7.41
C PRO A 72 1.21 3.08 -8.57
N ARG A 73 0.46 1.98 -8.64
CA ARG A 73 0.61 0.95 -9.68
C ARG A 73 -0.72 0.71 -10.37
N PHE A 74 -0.64 0.53 -11.69
CA PHE A 74 -1.70 -0.11 -12.47
C PHE A 74 -1.27 -1.53 -12.76
N ILE A 75 -2.12 -2.50 -12.40
CA ILE A 75 -1.87 -3.94 -12.51
C ILE A 75 -2.70 -4.47 -13.67
N PHE A 76 -2.03 -5.00 -14.68
CA PHE A 76 -2.61 -5.54 -15.91
C PHE A 76 -3.14 -6.97 -15.69
N PRO A 77 -3.99 -7.49 -16.62
CA PRO A 77 -4.54 -8.85 -16.49
C PRO A 77 -3.46 -9.94 -16.44
N ASP A 78 -2.34 -9.73 -17.12
CA ASP A 78 -1.18 -10.65 -17.14
C ASP A 78 -0.34 -10.61 -15.86
N GLY A 79 -0.63 -9.71 -14.94
CA GLY A 79 0.14 -9.49 -13.69
C GLY A 79 1.25 -8.47 -13.81
N LYS A 80 1.53 -7.94 -15.00
CA LYS A 80 2.49 -6.84 -15.18
C LYS A 80 2.02 -5.59 -14.46
N GLU A 81 2.95 -4.91 -13.80
CA GLU A 81 2.67 -3.69 -13.06
C GLU A 81 3.44 -2.51 -13.65
N LEU A 82 2.74 -1.43 -13.91
CA LEU A 82 3.36 -0.17 -14.32
C LEU A 82 3.09 0.95 -13.31
N PRO A 83 4.08 1.81 -13.05
CA PRO A 83 3.82 2.99 -12.24
C PRO A 83 2.82 3.89 -12.95
N VAL A 84 1.90 4.47 -12.19
CA VAL A 84 0.96 5.47 -12.72
C VAL A 84 1.72 6.77 -12.94
N ALA A 85 1.88 7.17 -14.20
CA ALA A 85 2.55 8.41 -14.56
C ALA A 85 1.70 9.62 -14.11
N ARG A 86 2.29 10.46 -13.27
CA ARG A 86 1.71 11.70 -12.75
C ARG A 86 2.56 12.88 -13.18
N PRO A 87 2.04 13.78 -14.03
CA PRO A 87 2.78 14.98 -14.42
C PRO A 87 2.87 16.03 -13.30
N GLY A 88 2.14 15.82 -12.19
CA GLY A 88 2.08 16.74 -11.05
C GLY A 88 1.66 16.05 -9.76
N LYS A 89 1.02 16.82 -8.85
CA LYS A 89 0.48 16.30 -7.59
C LYS A 89 -0.61 15.25 -7.86
N PRO A 90 -0.83 14.27 -6.95
CA PRO A 90 -1.92 13.31 -7.06
C PRO A 90 -3.27 14.00 -7.25
N ASN A 91 -4.07 13.52 -8.22
CA ASN A 91 -5.39 14.07 -8.52
C ASN A 91 -6.34 12.93 -8.85
N ILE A 92 -7.56 12.96 -8.31
CA ILE A 92 -8.59 11.93 -8.55
C ILE A 92 -8.97 11.79 -10.03
N ILE A 93 -8.75 12.83 -10.85
CA ILE A 93 -9.02 12.82 -12.30
C ILE A 93 -8.18 11.73 -13.03
N GLU A 94 -7.03 11.34 -12.48
CA GLU A 94 -6.23 10.23 -13.05
C GLU A 94 -7.05 8.94 -13.18
N GLN A 95 -8.08 8.76 -12.35
CA GLN A 95 -8.93 7.56 -12.38
C GLN A 95 -9.79 7.46 -13.63
N LEU A 96 -10.17 8.58 -14.26
CA LEU A 96 -10.87 8.58 -15.53
C LEU A 96 -10.03 7.84 -16.61
N ARG A 97 -8.72 8.09 -16.61
CA ARG A 97 -7.78 7.42 -17.48
C ARG A 97 -7.62 5.94 -17.11
N MET A 98 -7.61 5.59 -15.83
CA MET A 98 -7.52 4.20 -15.39
C MET A 98 -8.75 3.39 -15.82
N VAL A 99 -9.95 3.96 -15.69
CA VAL A 99 -11.20 3.38 -16.19
C VAL A 99 -11.15 3.21 -17.72
N GLU A 100 -10.65 4.20 -18.46
CA GLU A 100 -10.50 4.09 -19.92
C GLU A 100 -9.54 2.96 -20.32
N ILE A 101 -8.42 2.82 -19.62
CA ILE A 101 -7.45 1.72 -19.85
C ILE A 101 -8.11 0.37 -19.55
N ALA A 102 -8.77 0.23 -18.39
CA ALA A 102 -9.48 -0.98 -18.01
C ALA A 102 -10.52 -1.39 -19.06
N ALA A 103 -11.33 -0.44 -19.53
CA ALA A 103 -12.34 -0.69 -20.57
C ALA A 103 -11.72 -1.09 -21.92
N LYS A 104 -10.57 -0.50 -22.31
CA LYS A 104 -9.84 -0.88 -23.54
C LYS A 104 -9.21 -2.26 -23.46
N LEU A 105 -8.82 -2.70 -22.26
CA LEU A 105 -8.30 -4.05 -22.02
C LEU A 105 -9.41 -5.12 -21.97
N GLY A 106 -10.68 -4.73 -22.11
CA GLY A 106 -11.81 -5.64 -22.00
C GLY A 106 -12.02 -6.18 -20.58
N ALA A 107 -11.54 -5.46 -19.55
CA ALA A 107 -11.67 -5.90 -18.17
C ALA A 107 -13.14 -6.03 -17.75
N ASN A 108 -13.50 -7.20 -17.22
CA ASN A 108 -14.80 -7.41 -16.59
C ASN A 108 -14.77 -7.12 -15.08
N PHE A 109 -13.56 -7.00 -14.51
CA PHE A 109 -13.31 -6.58 -13.12
C PHE A 109 -12.28 -5.44 -13.07
N PHE A 110 -12.63 -4.38 -12.34
CA PHE A 110 -11.69 -3.32 -11.99
C PHE A 110 -11.68 -3.11 -10.47
N VAL A 111 -10.57 -3.45 -9.84
CA VAL A 111 -10.36 -3.28 -8.39
C VAL A 111 -9.51 -2.04 -8.18
N THR A 112 -10.03 -1.04 -7.49
CA THR A 112 -9.29 0.20 -7.26
C THR A 112 -9.24 0.61 -5.81
N GLU A 113 -8.08 1.02 -5.37
CA GLU A 113 -7.87 1.64 -4.08
C GLU A 113 -8.30 3.10 -4.11
N CYS A 114 -9.01 3.55 -3.09
CA CYS A 114 -9.34 4.96 -2.90
C CYS A 114 -8.07 5.79 -2.68
N MET A 115 -7.85 6.78 -3.53
CA MET A 115 -6.73 7.70 -3.39
C MET A 115 -7.10 9.01 -2.73
N ALA A 116 -8.38 9.28 -2.57
CA ALA A 116 -8.88 10.51 -1.98
C ALA A 116 -8.80 10.44 -0.44
N ILE A 117 -8.43 11.56 0.17
CA ILE A 117 -8.38 11.72 1.62
C ILE A 117 -9.48 12.71 2.04
N THR A 118 -9.67 13.77 1.24
CA THR A 118 -10.68 14.79 1.50
C THR A 118 -12.08 14.23 1.27
N PRO A 119 -13.03 14.42 2.20
CA PRO A 119 -14.39 13.88 2.12
C PRO A 119 -15.10 14.14 0.79
N GLU A 120 -15.02 15.37 0.29
CA GLU A 120 -15.61 15.77 -1.00
C GLU A 120 -15.01 14.97 -2.15
N TYR A 121 -13.70 14.72 -2.13
CA TYR A 121 -13.03 13.95 -3.18
C TYR A 121 -13.34 12.45 -3.08
N ILE A 122 -13.51 11.90 -1.87
CA ILE A 122 -13.98 10.51 -1.68
C ILE A 122 -15.36 10.35 -2.33
N LYS A 123 -16.28 11.29 -2.03
CA LYS A 123 -17.62 11.28 -2.59
C LYS A 123 -17.63 11.42 -4.11
N VAL A 124 -16.86 12.36 -4.66
CA VAL A 124 -16.75 12.55 -6.13
C VAL A 124 -16.13 11.32 -6.78
N PHE A 125 -15.10 10.74 -6.15
CA PHE A 125 -14.43 9.54 -6.64
C PHE A 125 -15.43 8.37 -6.76
N GLU A 126 -16.23 8.12 -5.72
CA GLU A 126 -17.25 7.05 -5.77
C GLU A 126 -18.41 7.41 -6.71
N GLU A 127 -19.06 8.56 -6.50
CA GLU A 127 -20.34 8.86 -7.14
C GLU A 127 -20.25 9.29 -8.61
N LYS A 128 -19.09 9.83 -9.03
CA LYS A 128 -18.91 10.38 -10.38
C LYS A 128 -17.90 9.59 -11.21
N ILE A 129 -16.85 9.07 -10.58
CA ILE A 129 -15.74 8.43 -11.30
C ILE A 129 -15.87 6.92 -11.30
N MET A 130 -15.99 6.27 -10.14
CA MET A 130 -16.01 4.81 -10.06
C MET A 130 -17.41 4.23 -10.23
N LYS A 131 -18.40 4.83 -9.59
CA LYS A 131 -19.76 4.28 -9.53
C LYS A 131 -19.70 2.77 -9.26
N SER A 132 -19.00 2.41 -8.20
CA SER A 132 -18.74 1.01 -7.88
C SER A 132 -20.02 0.24 -7.59
N ASN A 133 -20.02 -1.05 -7.79
CA ASN A 133 -21.09 -1.95 -7.38
C ASN A 133 -20.68 -2.83 -6.20
N VAL A 134 -19.38 -2.86 -5.90
CA VAL A 134 -18.83 -3.49 -4.70
C VAL A 134 -17.93 -2.50 -3.98
N GLY A 135 -18.18 -2.28 -2.70
CA GLY A 135 -17.36 -1.50 -1.79
C GLY A 135 -16.64 -2.39 -0.80
N VAL A 136 -15.48 -1.92 -0.35
CA VAL A 136 -14.74 -2.50 0.78
C VAL A 136 -14.31 -1.38 1.70
N ILE A 137 -14.58 -1.53 3.01
CA ILE A 137 -13.98 -0.71 4.06
C ILE A 137 -13.13 -1.64 4.92
N THR A 138 -11.79 -1.46 4.86
CA THR A 138 -10.86 -2.37 5.54
C THR A 138 -10.89 -2.18 7.06
N ASN A 139 -10.74 -0.95 7.52
CA ASN A 139 -10.79 -0.56 8.94
C ASN A 139 -10.89 0.95 9.11
N VAL A 140 -11.20 1.39 10.34
CA VAL A 140 -11.24 2.78 10.79
C VAL A 140 -10.19 2.97 11.87
N ARG A 141 -9.13 3.73 11.58
CA ARG A 141 -8.04 4.05 12.51
C ARG A 141 -7.65 5.52 12.38
N GLU A 142 -6.83 6.02 13.28
CA GLU A 142 -6.28 7.38 13.18
C GLU A 142 -5.39 7.51 11.93
N ASP A 143 -5.79 8.37 11.02
CA ASP A 143 -5.02 8.73 9.83
C ASP A 143 -5.58 10.06 9.28
N HIS A 144 -4.70 10.99 8.90
CA HIS A 144 -5.08 12.28 8.33
C HIS A 144 -6.20 13.02 9.09
N LEU A 145 -6.11 13.07 10.43
CA LEU A 145 -7.14 13.69 11.28
C LEU A 145 -7.36 15.18 10.98
N ASP A 146 -6.36 15.84 10.44
CA ASP A 146 -6.42 17.23 9.94
C ASP A 146 -7.38 17.43 8.76
N VAL A 147 -7.66 16.36 8.01
CA VAL A 147 -8.50 16.37 6.81
C VAL A 147 -9.78 15.54 6.99
N MET A 148 -9.67 14.37 7.62
CA MET A 148 -10.78 13.44 7.80
C MET A 148 -11.61 13.70 9.06
N GLY A 149 -11.28 14.73 9.82
CA GLY A 149 -11.97 15.13 11.04
C GLY A 149 -11.22 14.69 12.32
N PRO A 150 -11.44 15.44 13.42
CA PRO A 150 -10.63 15.32 14.64
C PRO A 150 -10.85 14.02 15.42
N THR A 151 -11.92 13.27 15.11
CA THR A 151 -12.27 12.06 15.84
C THR A 151 -12.36 10.85 14.90
N LEU A 152 -12.19 9.64 15.47
CA LEU A 152 -12.39 8.40 14.72
C LEU A 152 -13.83 8.25 14.20
N PHE A 153 -14.79 8.90 14.85
CA PHE A 153 -16.17 8.95 14.41
C PHE A 153 -16.32 9.70 13.08
N ASP A 154 -15.61 10.83 12.97
CA ASP A 154 -15.58 11.61 11.73
C ASP A 154 -14.88 10.84 10.63
N VAL A 155 -13.76 10.17 10.95
CA VAL A 155 -13.06 9.29 10.00
C VAL A 155 -14.00 8.20 9.48
N ALA A 156 -14.75 7.52 10.36
CA ALA A 156 -15.70 6.49 9.97
C ALA A 156 -16.76 7.04 9.00
N ARG A 157 -17.39 8.17 9.33
CA ARG A 157 -18.38 8.85 8.47
C ARG A 157 -17.80 9.23 7.11
N ASN A 158 -16.59 9.74 7.08
CA ASN A 158 -15.94 10.15 5.84
C ASN A 158 -15.56 8.95 4.97
N LEU A 159 -15.11 7.84 5.55
CA LEU A 159 -14.89 6.59 4.82
C LEU A 159 -16.19 6.05 4.20
N CYS A 160 -17.33 6.21 4.87
CA CYS A 160 -18.64 5.81 4.35
C CYS A 160 -19.05 6.55 3.06
N LEU A 161 -18.41 7.67 2.71
CA LEU A 161 -18.64 8.34 1.43
C LEU A 161 -18.23 7.50 0.22
N SER A 162 -17.40 6.47 0.42
CA SER A 162 -17.00 5.49 -0.61
C SER A 162 -17.96 4.29 -0.75
N ILE A 163 -19.02 4.21 0.05
CA ILE A 163 -20.00 3.13 -0.06
C ILE A 163 -20.77 3.26 -1.38
N PRO A 164 -20.86 2.21 -2.19
CA PRO A 164 -21.62 2.22 -3.45
C PRO A 164 -23.11 2.50 -3.20
N LYS A 165 -23.81 2.94 -4.25
CA LYS A 165 -25.29 3.02 -4.23
C LYS A 165 -25.87 1.77 -4.91
N ASN A 166 -26.89 1.14 -4.27
CA ASN A 166 -27.54 -0.06 -4.77
C ASN A 166 -26.54 -1.21 -5.05
N GLY A 167 -25.55 -1.36 -4.19
CA GLY A 167 -24.46 -2.34 -4.34
C GLY A 167 -24.33 -3.22 -3.11
N VAL A 168 -23.09 -3.70 -2.91
CA VAL A 168 -22.71 -4.48 -1.71
C VAL A 168 -21.44 -3.89 -1.07
N LEU A 169 -21.32 -4.03 0.25
CA LEU A 169 -20.14 -3.61 1.03
C LEU A 169 -19.62 -4.76 1.86
N PHE A 170 -18.29 -4.94 1.89
CA PHE A 170 -17.59 -5.90 2.75
C PHE A 170 -16.73 -5.16 3.76
N THR A 171 -16.78 -5.59 5.03
CA THR A 171 -15.95 -5.01 6.10
C THR A 171 -15.71 -5.99 7.24
N CYS A 172 -14.55 -5.90 7.89
CA CYS A 172 -14.24 -6.52 9.19
C CYS A 172 -14.28 -5.48 10.34
N GLU A 173 -14.72 -4.24 10.09
CA GLU A 173 -14.72 -3.18 11.08
C GLU A 173 -15.86 -3.38 12.09
N GLU A 174 -15.49 -3.71 13.33
CA GLU A 174 -16.47 -3.98 14.41
C GLU A 174 -16.89 -2.70 15.14
N LYS A 175 -15.89 -1.87 15.51
CA LYS A 175 -16.12 -0.73 16.40
C LYS A 175 -17.06 0.33 15.82
N PHE A 176 -17.02 0.52 14.52
CA PHE A 176 -17.83 1.51 13.80
C PHE A 176 -18.85 0.86 12.86
N PHE A 177 -19.15 -0.41 13.11
CA PHE A 177 -20.07 -1.19 12.26
C PHE A 177 -21.46 -0.54 12.14
N ASP A 178 -22.02 -0.04 13.24
CA ASP A 178 -23.36 0.57 13.25
C ASP A 178 -23.43 1.82 12.35
N ILE A 179 -22.36 2.64 12.33
CA ILE A 179 -22.27 3.81 11.45
C ILE A 179 -22.23 3.37 10.00
N ILE A 180 -21.40 2.36 9.69
CA ILE A 180 -21.25 1.83 8.34
C ILE A 180 -22.58 1.24 7.87
N LYS A 181 -23.27 0.50 8.73
CA LYS A 181 -24.57 -0.11 8.47
C LYS A 181 -25.66 0.93 8.17
N GLU A 182 -25.76 1.96 9.00
CA GLU A 182 -26.69 3.08 8.79
C GLU A 182 -26.47 3.76 7.42
N GLU A 183 -25.22 4.00 7.05
CA GLU A 183 -24.90 4.60 5.75
C GLU A 183 -25.16 3.65 4.57
N CYS A 184 -24.98 2.33 4.76
CA CYS A 184 -25.37 1.33 3.77
C CYS A 184 -26.89 1.32 3.54
N GLU A 185 -27.69 1.40 4.60
CA GLU A 185 -29.16 1.47 4.51
C GLU A 185 -29.62 2.71 3.72
N LYS A 186 -29.05 3.89 4.01
CA LYS A 186 -29.33 5.14 3.26
C LYS A 186 -29.00 5.02 1.77
N ARG A 187 -27.99 4.23 1.42
CA ARG A 187 -27.51 4.03 0.04
C ARG A 187 -28.13 2.83 -0.65
N LYS A 188 -29.03 2.10 0.05
CA LYS A 188 -29.62 0.83 -0.42
C LYS A 188 -28.56 -0.20 -0.78
N THR A 189 -27.52 -0.30 0.04
CA THR A 189 -26.37 -1.17 -0.15
C THR A 189 -26.43 -2.31 0.87
N GLN A 190 -26.30 -3.55 0.39
CA GLN A 190 -26.23 -4.71 1.27
C GLN A 190 -24.85 -4.74 1.94
N ILE A 191 -24.81 -4.89 3.26
CA ILE A 191 -23.55 -5.01 4.02
C ILE A 191 -23.28 -6.47 4.38
N PHE A 192 -22.01 -6.88 4.21
CA PHE A 192 -21.46 -8.15 4.66
C PHE A 192 -20.42 -7.88 5.73
N PHE A 193 -20.72 -8.23 6.97
CA PHE A 193 -19.70 -8.30 8.01
C PHE A 193 -18.89 -9.57 7.82
N VAL A 194 -17.57 -9.42 7.71
CA VAL A 194 -16.65 -10.51 7.41
C VAL A 194 -15.95 -10.97 8.68
N ASP A 195 -16.17 -12.22 9.07
CA ASP A 195 -15.41 -12.86 10.13
C ASP A 195 -14.00 -13.23 9.65
N SER A 196 -12.98 -12.75 10.33
CA SER A 196 -11.58 -13.04 10.04
C SER A 196 -10.98 -14.13 10.94
N SER A 197 -11.74 -14.70 11.86
CA SER A 197 -11.25 -15.65 12.88
C SER A 197 -10.70 -16.95 12.29
N TRP A 198 -11.17 -17.34 11.11
CA TRP A 198 -10.71 -18.55 10.40
C TRP A 198 -9.33 -18.41 9.74
N VAL A 199 -8.85 -17.17 9.57
CA VAL A 199 -7.51 -16.91 9.01
C VAL A 199 -6.48 -17.05 10.14
N ASN A 200 -5.86 -18.21 10.21
CA ASN A 200 -4.86 -18.55 11.22
C ASN A 200 -3.42 -18.31 10.74
N GLU A 201 -2.47 -18.51 11.64
CA GLU A 201 -1.03 -18.34 11.38
C GLU A 201 -0.50 -19.24 10.24
N GLU A 202 -1.07 -20.44 10.05
CA GLU A 202 -0.65 -21.36 8.97
C GLU A 202 -1.00 -20.81 7.60
N ILE A 203 -2.17 -20.15 7.48
CA ILE A 203 -2.59 -19.45 6.27
C ILE A 203 -1.67 -18.26 6.02
N LEU A 204 -1.43 -17.44 7.04
CA LEU A 204 -0.62 -16.23 6.91
C LEU A 204 0.84 -16.53 6.57
N LYS A 205 1.43 -17.63 7.09
CA LYS A 205 2.80 -18.05 6.79
C LYS A 205 3.03 -18.46 5.31
N LYS A 206 1.97 -18.74 4.55
CA LYS A 206 2.09 -19.06 3.13
C LYS A 206 2.28 -17.82 2.24
N PHE A 207 2.02 -16.62 2.77
CA PHE A 207 2.35 -15.38 2.06
C PHE A 207 3.84 -15.08 2.14
N SER A 208 4.41 -14.57 1.06
CA SER A 208 5.83 -14.17 0.98
C SER A 208 6.15 -12.89 1.76
N TYR A 209 5.17 -12.30 2.43
CA TYR A 209 5.26 -11.06 3.21
C TYR A 209 4.28 -11.12 4.38
N ILE A 210 4.37 -10.16 5.29
CA ILE A 210 3.45 -10.09 6.44
C ILE A 210 2.11 -9.53 5.99
N GLU A 211 1.08 -10.36 6.05
CA GLU A 211 -0.29 -9.99 5.73
C GLU A 211 -1.18 -10.04 6.98
N HIS A 212 -2.28 -9.32 6.96
CA HIS A 212 -3.25 -9.25 8.03
C HIS A 212 -4.48 -10.12 7.74
N LYS A 213 -4.93 -10.84 8.76
CA LYS A 213 -6.06 -11.77 8.64
C LYS A 213 -7.34 -11.12 8.09
N GLU A 214 -7.60 -9.87 8.49
CA GLU A 214 -8.76 -9.11 8.04
C GLU A 214 -8.73 -8.84 6.53
N ASN A 215 -7.54 -8.48 5.98
CA ASN A 215 -7.39 -8.24 4.54
C ASN A 215 -7.63 -9.52 3.73
N VAL A 216 -7.09 -10.65 4.21
CA VAL A 216 -7.28 -11.96 3.56
C VAL A 216 -8.75 -12.38 3.61
N ALA A 217 -9.41 -12.26 4.78
CA ALA A 217 -10.79 -12.62 4.95
C ALA A 217 -11.73 -11.79 4.05
N ILE A 218 -11.55 -10.46 4.01
CA ILE A 218 -12.32 -9.57 3.13
C ILE A 218 -12.11 -9.97 1.66
N ALA A 219 -10.86 -10.17 1.24
CA ALA A 219 -10.56 -10.51 -0.15
C ALA A 219 -11.19 -11.86 -0.55
N CYS A 220 -11.13 -12.87 0.32
CA CYS A 220 -11.82 -14.15 0.10
C CYS A 220 -13.32 -13.97 -0.02
N SER A 221 -13.94 -13.22 0.90
CA SER A 221 -15.40 -13.00 0.88
C SER A 221 -15.86 -12.27 -0.38
N VAL A 222 -15.08 -11.31 -0.89
CA VAL A 222 -15.34 -10.68 -2.19
C VAL A 222 -15.24 -11.69 -3.32
N CYS A 223 -14.23 -12.58 -3.31
CA CYS A 223 -14.09 -13.63 -4.33
C CYS A 223 -15.25 -14.65 -4.28
N GLU A 224 -15.65 -15.06 -3.07
CA GLU A 224 -16.80 -15.97 -2.87
C GLU A 224 -18.12 -15.36 -3.37
N TYR A 225 -18.33 -14.05 -3.18
CA TYR A 225 -19.48 -13.33 -3.72
C TYR A 225 -19.55 -13.43 -5.26
N PHE A 226 -18.42 -13.54 -5.93
CA PHE A 226 -18.33 -13.76 -7.38
C PHE A 226 -18.23 -15.24 -7.78
N GLY A 227 -18.53 -16.17 -6.86
CA GLY A 227 -18.60 -17.59 -7.13
C GLY A 227 -17.24 -18.33 -7.16
N ILE A 228 -16.17 -17.70 -6.71
CA ILE A 228 -14.85 -18.34 -6.59
C ILE A 228 -14.75 -19.02 -5.22
N LYS A 229 -14.42 -20.31 -5.21
CA LYS A 229 -14.22 -21.04 -3.95
C LYS A 229 -13.09 -20.43 -3.12
N LYS A 230 -13.26 -20.39 -1.81
CA LYS A 230 -12.30 -19.83 -0.87
C LYS A 230 -10.89 -20.40 -1.03
N GLU A 231 -10.79 -21.71 -1.20
CA GLU A 231 -9.52 -22.43 -1.35
C GLU A 231 -8.80 -22.02 -2.63
N ASP A 232 -9.52 -21.86 -3.74
CA ASP A 232 -8.97 -21.45 -5.02
C ASP A 232 -8.51 -19.98 -4.98
N ALA A 233 -9.32 -19.12 -4.35
CA ALA A 233 -8.95 -17.72 -4.12
C ALA A 233 -7.68 -17.60 -3.28
N LEU A 234 -7.58 -18.32 -2.15
CA LEU A 234 -6.40 -18.35 -1.28
C LEU A 234 -5.18 -18.86 -2.02
N LYS A 235 -5.29 -19.98 -2.74
CA LYS A 235 -4.19 -20.54 -3.52
C LYS A 235 -3.66 -19.53 -4.53
N SER A 236 -4.53 -18.78 -5.17
CA SER A 236 -4.16 -17.69 -6.07
C SER A 236 -3.49 -16.53 -5.34
N MET A 237 -4.04 -16.12 -4.19
CA MET A 237 -3.55 -15.00 -3.37
C MET A 237 -2.12 -15.21 -2.83
N TYR A 238 -1.69 -16.46 -2.59
CA TYR A 238 -0.30 -16.73 -2.17
C TYR A 238 0.75 -16.30 -3.20
N ASN A 239 0.35 -16.15 -4.47
CA ASN A 239 1.22 -15.68 -5.55
C ASN A 239 1.13 -14.16 -5.79
N VAL A 240 0.46 -13.41 -4.92
CA VAL A 240 0.32 -11.96 -5.06
C VAL A 240 1.67 -11.26 -4.89
N ASN A 241 1.95 -10.28 -5.74
CA ASN A 241 3.06 -9.37 -5.51
C ASN A 241 2.65 -8.38 -4.41
N PRO A 242 3.41 -8.24 -3.32
CA PRO A 242 3.12 -7.24 -2.30
C PRO A 242 3.24 -5.82 -2.87
N ASP A 243 2.59 -4.87 -2.21
CA ASP A 243 2.76 -3.45 -2.57
C ASP A 243 4.22 -3.04 -2.35
N PRO A 244 4.82 -2.25 -3.26
CA PRO A 244 6.18 -1.77 -3.07
C PRO A 244 6.29 -1.05 -1.73
N GLY A 245 6.96 -1.69 -0.78
CA GLY A 245 7.17 -1.15 0.54
C GLY A 245 6.44 -1.81 1.69
N VAL A 246 5.65 -2.83 1.46
CA VAL A 246 5.18 -3.74 2.51
C VAL A 246 6.39 -4.39 3.19
N LEU A 247 6.26 -4.72 4.47
CA LEU A 247 7.29 -5.43 5.20
C LEU A 247 7.50 -6.82 4.60
N GLU A 248 8.55 -6.95 3.80
CA GLU A 248 8.95 -8.22 3.20
C GLU A 248 10.03 -8.87 4.06
N ARG A 249 9.99 -10.18 4.16
CA ARG A 249 10.99 -11.00 4.84
C ARG A 249 11.72 -11.85 3.81
N TYR A 250 13.05 -11.80 3.81
CA TYR A 250 13.89 -12.64 2.98
C TYR A 250 14.82 -13.47 3.84
N LEU A 251 14.76 -14.78 3.70
CA LEU A 251 15.74 -15.69 4.24
C LEU A 251 16.84 -15.87 3.20
N ILE A 252 18.08 -15.65 3.58
CA ILE A 252 19.24 -15.69 2.69
C ILE A 252 20.30 -16.58 3.32
N GLU A 253 20.84 -17.47 2.52
CA GLU A 253 22.02 -18.25 2.87
C GLU A 253 23.08 -18.01 1.80
N GLU A 254 24.14 -17.34 2.16
CA GLU A 254 25.22 -16.94 1.26
C GLU A 254 26.57 -17.09 1.95
N ARG A 255 27.53 -17.77 1.30
CA ARG A 255 28.89 -18.00 1.84
C ARG A 255 28.88 -18.63 3.24
N GLY A 256 27.96 -19.57 3.51
CA GLY A 256 27.80 -20.23 4.81
C GLY A 256 27.20 -19.40 5.91
N LYS A 257 26.71 -18.19 5.61
CA LYS A 257 26.08 -17.26 6.57
C LYS A 257 24.59 -17.15 6.32
N LYS A 258 23.82 -16.92 7.39
CA LYS A 258 22.36 -16.82 7.35
C LYS A 258 21.93 -15.38 7.67
N ILE A 259 21.19 -14.78 6.76
CA ILE A 259 20.61 -13.45 6.95
C ILE A 259 19.10 -13.56 6.87
N GLU A 260 18.45 -13.03 7.89
CA GLU A 260 17.02 -12.78 7.90
C GLU A 260 16.82 -11.28 7.69
N PHE A 261 16.51 -10.90 6.45
CA PHE A 261 16.34 -9.51 6.08
C PHE A 261 14.87 -9.09 6.09
N TYR A 262 14.57 -8.03 6.81
CA TYR A 262 13.26 -7.39 6.85
C TYR A 262 13.30 -6.06 6.10
N SER A 263 12.56 -5.94 5.01
CA SER A 263 12.42 -4.70 4.25
C SER A 263 11.30 -3.85 4.84
N ALA A 264 11.61 -3.03 5.83
CA ALA A 264 10.68 -2.09 6.46
C ALA A 264 10.78 -0.66 5.91
N PHE A 265 11.34 -0.48 4.72
CA PHE A 265 11.52 0.84 4.08
C PHE A 265 10.22 1.62 3.85
N ALA A 266 9.09 0.95 3.87
CA ALA A 266 7.78 1.58 3.73
C ALA A 266 7.06 1.88 5.04
N ALA A 267 7.55 1.38 6.15
CA ALA A 267 7.13 1.89 7.44
C ALA A 267 7.50 3.38 7.49
N ASN A 268 6.52 4.23 7.23
CA ASN A 268 6.75 5.67 7.01
C ASN A 268 7.03 6.44 8.30
N ASP A 269 6.84 5.82 9.45
CA ASP A 269 7.00 6.43 10.76
C ASP A 269 7.88 5.58 11.70
N PRO A 270 8.62 6.23 12.60
CA PRO A 270 9.53 5.55 13.52
C PRO A 270 8.81 4.68 14.55
N GLU A 271 7.57 5.02 14.92
CA GLU A 271 6.82 4.32 15.95
C GLU A 271 6.40 2.93 15.47
N SER A 272 5.75 2.85 14.30
CA SER A 272 5.45 1.57 13.64
C SER A 272 6.72 0.75 13.40
N THR A 273 7.81 1.39 12.95
CA THR A 273 9.11 0.72 12.76
C THR A 273 9.66 0.15 14.06
N SER A 274 9.52 0.89 15.19
CA SER A 274 10.00 0.41 16.49
C SER A 274 9.22 -0.81 17.01
N ILE A 275 7.90 -0.84 16.78
CA ILE A 275 7.05 -1.98 17.12
C ILE A 275 7.47 -3.22 16.31
N LEU A 276 7.68 -3.05 15.01
CA LEU A 276 8.18 -4.13 14.16
C LEU A 276 9.53 -4.62 14.65
N TRP A 277 10.47 -3.71 14.92
CA TRP A 277 11.80 -4.05 15.44
C TRP A 277 11.74 -4.88 16.72
N GLN A 278 10.92 -4.50 17.68
CA GLN A 278 10.76 -5.22 18.95
C GLN A 278 10.20 -6.63 18.76
N ASN A 279 9.36 -6.85 17.75
CA ASN A 279 8.83 -8.18 17.45
C ASN A 279 9.88 -9.13 16.88
N PHE A 280 10.78 -8.63 16.04
CA PHE A 280 11.79 -9.45 15.35
C PHE A 280 13.12 -9.53 16.09
N SER A 281 13.42 -8.60 17.00
CA SER A 281 14.70 -8.53 17.70
C SER A 281 14.80 -9.40 18.95
N LYS A 282 13.86 -10.34 19.16
CA LYS A 282 13.84 -11.23 20.34
C LYS A 282 14.85 -12.38 20.28
N ASP A 283 15.31 -12.72 19.08
CA ASP A 283 16.26 -13.81 18.86
C ASP A 283 17.68 -13.45 19.27
N LYS A 284 18.49 -14.47 19.55
CA LYS A 284 19.92 -14.33 19.92
C LYS A 284 20.84 -13.96 18.75
N LYS A 285 20.30 -13.75 17.54
CA LYS A 285 21.05 -13.37 16.33
C LYS A 285 21.62 -11.96 16.43
N ILE A 286 22.66 -11.66 15.66
CA ILE A 286 23.22 -10.31 15.54
C ILE A 286 22.21 -9.39 14.84
N LYS A 287 21.91 -8.27 15.45
CA LYS A 287 20.89 -7.33 15.01
C LYS A 287 21.52 -6.16 14.25
N VAL A 288 21.18 -6.02 12.99
CA VAL A 288 21.67 -4.96 12.10
C VAL A 288 20.54 -4.03 11.70
N VAL A 289 20.71 -2.75 11.97
CA VAL A 289 19.80 -1.69 11.49
C VAL A 289 20.41 -1.05 10.25
N LEU A 290 19.77 -1.24 9.11
CA LEU A 290 20.17 -0.63 7.84
C LEU A 290 19.27 0.59 7.56
N PHE A 291 19.82 1.80 7.72
CA PHE A 291 19.06 3.04 7.57
C PHE A 291 19.46 3.78 6.30
N VAL A 292 18.51 3.95 5.38
CA VAL A 292 18.71 4.64 4.10
C VAL A 292 18.15 6.06 4.16
N LEU A 293 19.02 7.04 3.96
CA LEU A 293 18.72 8.47 3.99
C LEU A 293 18.45 9.00 2.58
N ARG A 294 17.72 10.13 2.54
CA ARG A 294 17.57 10.97 1.35
C ARG A 294 17.69 12.43 1.76
N SER A 295 18.45 13.20 1.00
CA SER A 295 18.69 14.62 1.27
C SER A 295 17.43 15.48 1.23
N ASP A 296 16.46 15.12 0.36
CA ASP A 296 15.17 15.81 0.22
C ASP A 296 14.12 15.39 1.28
N ARG A 297 14.50 14.55 2.25
CA ARG A 297 13.60 14.04 3.32
C ARG A 297 14.21 14.21 4.72
N ALA A 298 14.79 15.37 5.00
CA ALA A 298 15.45 15.68 6.27
C ALA A 298 14.54 15.47 7.50
N GLN A 299 13.27 15.90 7.43
CA GLN A 299 12.28 15.72 8.50
C GLN A 299 12.09 14.25 8.89
N ARG A 300 12.07 13.35 7.91
CA ARG A 300 11.97 11.90 8.18
C ARG A 300 13.21 11.40 8.92
N THR A 301 14.40 11.84 8.50
CA THR A 301 15.64 11.51 9.19
C THR A 301 15.58 11.96 10.65
N GLU A 302 15.17 13.20 10.89
CA GLU A 302 15.07 13.78 12.22
C GLU A 302 14.09 13.00 13.12
N SER A 303 12.93 12.61 12.60
CA SER A 303 11.97 11.79 13.37
C SER A 303 12.55 10.44 13.77
N PHE A 304 13.33 9.78 12.90
CA PHE A 304 14.01 8.52 13.23
C PHE A 304 15.15 8.68 14.25
N LEU A 305 15.84 9.82 14.28
CA LEU A 305 16.93 10.05 15.24
C LEU A 305 16.48 9.89 16.71
N LYS A 306 15.22 10.19 17.02
CA LYS A 306 14.66 10.02 18.36
C LYS A 306 14.55 8.56 18.79
N PHE A 307 14.37 7.65 17.83
CA PHE A 307 14.11 6.22 18.07
C PHE A 307 15.35 5.34 17.92
N LEU A 308 16.27 5.73 17.01
CA LEU A 308 17.52 5.00 16.80
C LEU A 308 18.41 5.02 18.03
N GLY A 309 18.96 3.86 18.37
CA GLY A 309 19.81 3.67 19.56
C GLY A 309 19.03 3.47 20.86
N GLU A 310 17.73 3.75 20.89
CA GLU A 310 16.88 3.61 22.06
C GLU A 310 15.80 2.54 21.86
N LYS A 311 14.75 2.87 21.10
CA LYS A 311 13.64 1.95 20.78
C LYS A 311 13.99 1.01 19.61
N ILE A 312 14.82 1.48 18.64
CA ILE A 312 15.38 0.69 17.54
C ILE A 312 16.85 0.47 17.86
N LYS A 313 17.13 -0.54 18.68
CA LYS A 313 18.46 -0.84 19.20
C LYS A 313 19.06 -2.05 18.49
N GLY A 314 20.03 -1.81 17.58
CA GLY A 314 20.82 -2.83 16.91
C GLY A 314 22.17 -3.05 17.56
N ASP A 315 22.80 -4.22 17.27
CA ASP A 315 24.19 -4.47 17.59
C ASP A 315 25.12 -3.70 16.63
N TYR A 316 24.66 -3.53 15.37
CA TYR A 316 25.34 -2.74 14.34
C TYR A 316 24.35 -1.83 13.61
N TYR A 317 24.86 -0.71 13.11
CA TYR A 317 24.14 0.27 12.32
C TYR A 317 24.85 0.53 11.01
N ILE A 318 24.18 0.30 9.88
CA ILE A 318 24.65 0.65 8.55
C ILE A 318 23.83 1.83 8.05
N ILE A 319 24.45 2.99 7.87
CA ILE A 319 23.80 4.23 7.50
C ILE A 319 24.23 4.63 6.09
N CYS A 320 23.28 4.70 5.16
CA CYS A 320 23.53 5.01 3.76
C CYS A 320 22.92 6.35 3.35
N GLY A 321 23.71 7.24 2.78
CA GLY A 321 23.28 8.54 2.25
C GLY A 321 24.19 9.70 2.62
N GLU A 322 24.00 10.85 1.97
CA GLU A 322 24.88 12.02 2.07
C GLU A 322 25.08 12.56 3.49
N HIS A 323 24.04 12.51 4.33
CA HIS A 323 24.07 13.03 5.70
C HIS A 323 24.25 11.94 6.76
N SER A 324 24.83 10.80 6.40
CA SER A 324 25.05 9.64 7.29
C SER A 324 25.86 10.01 8.55
N PHE A 325 26.75 11.02 8.48
CA PHE A 325 27.53 11.50 9.61
C PHE A 325 26.67 12.11 10.73
N ILE A 326 25.53 12.75 10.41
CA ILE A 326 24.60 13.30 11.41
C ILE A 326 24.01 12.17 12.26
N VAL A 327 23.57 11.09 11.61
CA VAL A 327 23.01 9.91 12.29
C VAL A 327 24.09 9.23 13.11
N LYS A 328 25.30 9.08 12.57
CA LYS A 328 26.45 8.53 13.30
C LYS A 328 26.74 9.29 14.58
N ASN A 329 26.85 10.62 14.50
CA ASN A 329 27.10 11.46 15.67
C ASN A 329 25.96 11.37 16.70
N ASN A 330 24.71 11.27 16.27
CA ASN A 330 23.58 11.08 17.16
C ASN A 330 23.64 9.74 17.91
N LEU A 331 23.96 8.64 17.20
CA LEU A 331 24.11 7.32 17.80
C LEU A 331 25.27 7.27 18.80
N ILE A 332 26.41 7.91 18.51
CA ILE A 332 27.55 8.01 19.44
C ILE A 332 27.13 8.78 20.72
N LYS A 333 26.39 9.88 20.59
CA LYS A 333 25.86 10.64 21.75
C LYS A 333 24.92 9.80 22.60
N LYS A 334 24.29 8.78 22.02
CA LYS A 334 23.41 7.81 22.72
C LYS A 334 24.16 6.58 23.24
N GLY A 335 25.50 6.59 23.21
CA GLY A 335 26.34 5.54 23.78
C GLY A 335 26.59 4.35 22.85
N VAL A 336 26.29 4.45 21.55
CA VAL A 336 26.66 3.40 20.59
C VAL A 336 28.14 3.52 20.25
N GLU A 337 28.88 2.42 20.33
CA GLU A 337 30.31 2.36 20.03
C GLU A 337 30.54 2.72 18.56
N LYS A 338 31.59 3.52 18.30
CA LYS A 338 31.90 4.05 16.95
C LYS A 338 32.14 2.94 15.93
N GLU A 339 32.74 1.84 16.35
CA GLU A 339 33.08 0.66 15.55
C GLU A 339 31.86 -0.12 15.10
N ARG A 340 30.72 0.03 15.78
CA ARG A 340 29.43 -0.57 15.44
C ARG A 340 28.60 0.25 14.46
N ILE A 341 29.11 1.43 14.04
CA ILE A 341 28.41 2.34 13.14
C ILE A 341 29.18 2.48 11.83
N ILE A 342 28.63 1.90 10.79
CA ILE A 342 29.19 1.89 9.44
C ILE A 342 28.44 2.94 8.60
N THR A 343 29.16 3.80 7.91
CA THR A 343 28.54 4.87 7.11
C THR A 343 29.00 4.81 5.66
N PHE A 344 28.05 4.94 4.75
CA PHE A 344 28.28 5.06 3.32
C PHE A 344 27.67 6.35 2.79
N LYS A 345 28.40 7.09 1.96
CA LYS A 345 27.88 8.30 1.32
C LYS A 345 27.00 7.94 0.10
N ASN A 346 27.55 7.21 -0.85
CA ASN A 346 26.86 6.75 -2.07
C ASN A 346 27.30 5.31 -2.40
N PRO A 347 26.88 4.28 -1.64
CA PRO A 347 27.31 2.91 -1.88
C PRO A 347 26.62 2.31 -3.10
N LYS A 348 27.27 1.32 -3.73
CA LYS A 348 26.56 0.36 -4.56
C LYS A 348 25.73 -0.56 -3.66
N PRO A 349 24.55 -1.04 -4.13
CA PRO A 349 23.72 -1.94 -3.33
C PRO A 349 24.44 -3.23 -2.89
N GLU A 350 25.33 -3.76 -3.75
CA GLU A 350 26.14 -4.94 -3.49
C GLU A 350 27.14 -4.72 -2.34
N GLU A 351 27.74 -3.53 -2.25
CA GLU A 351 28.65 -3.16 -1.16
C GLU A 351 27.94 -3.17 0.20
N VAL A 352 26.69 -2.75 0.22
CA VAL A 352 25.85 -2.78 1.44
C VAL A 352 25.53 -4.21 1.83
N PHE A 353 25.19 -5.06 0.87
CA PHE A 353 24.93 -6.49 1.09
C PHE A 353 26.17 -7.22 1.62
N ASP A 354 27.32 -7.06 0.96
CA ASP A 354 28.58 -7.68 1.38
C ASP A 354 28.98 -7.20 2.80
N ARG A 355 28.74 -5.92 3.10
CA ARG A 355 29.03 -5.40 4.45
C ARG A 355 28.11 -6.00 5.53
N VAL A 356 26.85 -6.28 5.22
CA VAL A 356 25.98 -7.01 6.16
C VAL A 356 26.52 -8.43 6.38
N LEU A 357 26.93 -9.15 5.32
CA LEU A 357 27.51 -10.49 5.42
C LEU A 357 28.79 -10.52 6.29
N GLU A 358 29.62 -9.48 6.26
CA GLU A 358 30.86 -9.42 7.04
C GLU A 358 30.65 -9.33 8.56
N ILE A 359 29.45 -8.89 9.01
CA ILE A 359 29.19 -8.63 10.43
C ILE A 359 29.13 -9.91 11.27
N GLY A 360 28.63 -11.02 10.71
CA GLY A 360 28.51 -12.27 11.47
C GLY A 360 28.00 -13.44 10.67
N GLU A 361 27.68 -14.54 11.37
CA GLU A 361 27.19 -15.79 10.75
C GLU A 361 25.66 -15.89 10.71
N GLU A 362 24.99 -15.43 11.77
CA GLU A 362 23.52 -15.42 11.88
C GLU A 362 23.04 -14.00 12.18
N ILE A 363 22.37 -13.38 11.21
CA ILE A 363 22.05 -11.94 11.23
C ILE A 363 20.55 -11.75 11.05
N ILE A 364 19.96 -10.87 11.85
CA ILE A 364 18.69 -10.20 11.56
C ILE A 364 19.02 -8.78 11.09
N CYS A 365 18.68 -8.46 9.86
CA CYS A 365 18.88 -7.12 9.29
C CYS A 365 17.55 -6.48 8.92
N MET A 366 17.26 -5.28 9.42
CA MET A 366 16.06 -4.52 9.04
C MET A 366 16.45 -3.27 8.26
N GLY A 367 15.97 -3.19 7.02
CA GLY A 367 16.08 -2.02 6.17
C GLY A 367 14.97 -1.02 6.49
N ILE A 368 15.34 0.18 6.91
CA ILE A 368 14.43 1.26 7.31
C ILE A 368 14.75 2.58 6.61
N GLY A 369 13.87 3.56 6.68
CA GLY A 369 14.06 4.88 6.10
C GLY A 369 13.42 5.01 4.72
N ASN A 370 14.17 5.37 3.70
CA ASN A 370 13.62 5.70 2.39
C ASN A 370 13.77 4.55 1.39
N ILE A 371 12.63 4.09 0.84
CA ILE A 371 12.63 3.03 -0.19
C ILE A 371 13.03 3.56 -1.57
N VAL A 372 12.65 4.80 -1.93
CA VAL A 372 12.87 5.36 -3.27
C VAL A 372 14.35 5.58 -3.53
N GLY A 373 14.85 5.12 -4.67
CA GLY A 373 16.25 5.20 -5.06
C GLY A 373 17.07 4.04 -4.48
N LEU A 374 18.03 4.34 -3.62
CA LEU A 374 18.98 3.37 -3.06
C LEU A 374 18.28 2.26 -2.26
N GLY A 375 17.26 2.60 -1.46
CA GLY A 375 16.54 1.62 -0.65
C GLY A 375 15.91 0.51 -1.49
N ASN A 376 15.28 0.87 -2.61
CA ASN A 376 14.70 -0.13 -3.52
C ASN A 376 15.78 -1.01 -4.19
N LYS A 377 16.91 -0.42 -4.57
CA LYS A 377 18.02 -1.17 -5.17
C LYS A 377 18.61 -2.17 -4.17
N ILE A 378 18.82 -1.76 -2.93
CA ILE A 378 19.26 -2.65 -1.85
C ILE A 378 18.24 -3.78 -1.63
N ARG A 379 16.95 -3.45 -1.54
CA ARG A 379 15.89 -4.46 -1.40
C ARG A 379 15.95 -5.51 -2.52
N GLU A 380 16.13 -5.09 -3.78
CA GLU A 380 16.21 -6.02 -4.92
C GLU A 380 17.43 -6.94 -4.83
N ILE A 381 18.58 -6.49 -4.32
CA ILE A 381 19.75 -7.35 -4.09
C ILE A 381 19.43 -8.40 -3.04
N PHE A 382 18.90 -8.01 -1.86
CA PHE A 382 18.52 -8.98 -0.84
C PHE A 382 17.45 -9.96 -1.33
N LYS A 383 16.47 -9.48 -2.11
CA LYS A 383 15.43 -10.29 -2.72
C LYS A 383 15.99 -11.32 -3.72
N SER A 384 16.97 -10.92 -4.53
CA SER A 384 17.61 -11.83 -5.53
C SER A 384 18.41 -12.98 -4.89
N LYS A 385 18.84 -12.79 -3.64
CA LYS A 385 19.64 -13.75 -2.86
C LYS A 385 18.81 -14.63 -1.91
N ARG A 386 17.48 -14.46 -1.90
CA ARG A 386 16.60 -15.23 -1.02
C ARG A 386 16.63 -16.72 -1.36
N ILE A 387 16.54 -17.55 -0.33
CA ILE A 387 16.21 -18.96 -0.45
C ILE A 387 14.69 -19.03 -0.76
N LEU A 388 14.30 -19.80 -1.76
CA LEU A 388 12.90 -19.99 -2.16
C LEU A 388 12.08 -20.71 -1.08
#